data_e8b180cf48e205d661710b4610514ffb
#
_entry.id   e8b180cf48e205d661710b4610514ffb
#
_cell.length_a   1.000
_cell.length_b   1.000
_cell.length_c   1.000
_cell.angle_alpha   90.00
_cell.angle_beta   90.00
_cell.angle_gamma   90.00
#
_symmetry.space_group_name_H-M   'P 1'
#
loop_
_entity.id
_entity.type
_entity.pdbx_description
1 polymer ?
#
loop_
_entity_poly.entity_id
_entity_poly.type
_entity_poly.pdbx_seq_one_letter_code
_entity_poly.pdbx_strand_id
1 'polypeptide(L)'
;AEGGYVTGKKIFIDYLINKSRPFIFSTALAPATLAAANAALRLLQTQPQKYLGSLRANTKLMRRLLKDGGLQVVEGTTPIIPVLIGEAELTMRFADKLRGKGILVSGIRPPTVPQGESRLRITVTAAHSEEQLRQAAQIITVLWQELRQGEEKEG
;
A
#
# COMPACT_ATOMS: atom_id res chain seq x y z
N ALA A 1 -2.46 9.57 -14.19
CA ALA A 1 -3.41 8.91 -15.10
C ALA A 1 -4.36 8.04 -14.29
N GLU A 2 -5.59 7.96 -14.71
CA GLU A 2 -6.61 7.05 -14.16
C GLU A 2 -6.99 6.01 -15.20
N GLY A 3 -7.65 4.95 -14.77
CA GLY A 3 -8.19 3.90 -15.61
C GLY A 3 -7.85 2.53 -15.07
N GLY A 4 -8.58 1.54 -15.55
CA GLY A 4 -8.35 0.14 -15.28
C GLY A 4 -8.40 -0.66 -16.59
N TYR A 5 -7.82 -1.84 -16.56
CA TYR A 5 -7.93 -2.75 -17.70
C TYR A 5 -8.09 -4.19 -17.20
N VAL A 6 -8.72 -4.98 -18.01
CA VAL A 6 -8.88 -6.43 -17.80
C VAL A 6 -8.29 -7.17 -18.97
N THR A 7 -7.47 -8.17 -18.68
CA THR A 7 -6.92 -9.07 -19.70
C THR A 7 -7.26 -10.53 -19.36
N GLY A 8 -7.40 -11.36 -20.37
CA GLY A 8 -7.71 -12.77 -20.15
C GLY A 8 -8.01 -13.50 -21.47
N LYS A 9 -8.52 -14.72 -21.34
CA LYS A 9 -8.97 -15.49 -22.52
C LYS A 9 -10.07 -14.74 -23.25
N LYS A 10 -10.05 -14.80 -24.60
CA LYS A 10 -10.98 -14.09 -25.47
C LYS A 10 -12.44 -14.25 -25.03
N ILE A 11 -12.84 -15.45 -24.68
CA ILE A 11 -14.24 -15.74 -24.26
C ILE A 11 -14.68 -14.93 -23.04
N PHE A 12 -13.79 -14.69 -22.05
CA PHE A 12 -14.08 -13.85 -20.88
C PHE A 12 -14.16 -12.38 -21.27
N ILE A 13 -13.26 -11.94 -22.14
CA ILE A 13 -13.26 -10.54 -22.59
C ILE A 13 -14.53 -10.26 -23.40
N ASP A 14 -14.90 -11.13 -24.32
CA ASP A 14 -16.15 -11.01 -25.10
C ASP A 14 -17.38 -11.00 -24.18
N TYR A 15 -17.40 -11.84 -23.15
CA TYR A 15 -18.47 -11.83 -22.15
C TYR A 15 -18.55 -10.49 -21.40
N LEU A 16 -17.41 -9.96 -20.92
CA LEU A 16 -17.36 -8.69 -20.23
C LEU A 16 -17.81 -7.50 -21.09
N ILE A 17 -17.39 -7.47 -22.35
CA ILE A 17 -17.81 -6.43 -23.32
C ILE A 17 -19.35 -6.41 -23.45
N ASN A 18 -19.99 -7.57 -23.41
CA ASN A 18 -21.43 -7.70 -23.60
C ASN A 18 -22.27 -7.64 -22.32
N LYS A 19 -21.62 -7.79 -21.13
CA LYS A 19 -22.36 -7.91 -19.85
C LYS A 19 -21.95 -6.89 -18.79
N SER A 20 -20.76 -6.27 -18.91
CA SER A 20 -20.31 -5.29 -17.94
C SER A 20 -21.05 -3.96 -18.14
N ARG A 21 -22.05 -3.72 -17.33
CA ARG A 21 -22.85 -2.46 -17.38
C ARG A 21 -21.98 -1.22 -17.23
N PRO A 22 -21.00 -1.15 -16.31
CA PRO A 22 -20.12 0.01 -16.21
C PRO A 22 -19.31 0.27 -17.50
N PHE A 23 -18.93 -0.78 -18.22
CA PHE A 23 -18.23 -0.63 -19.50
C PHE A 23 -19.16 -0.16 -20.62
N ILE A 24 -20.35 -0.77 -20.72
CA ILE A 24 -21.33 -0.49 -21.80
C ILE A 24 -21.88 0.93 -21.70
N PHE A 25 -22.14 1.41 -20.47
CA PHE A 25 -22.85 2.68 -20.21
C PHE A 25 -21.93 3.82 -19.78
N SER A 26 -20.60 3.63 -19.84
CA SER A 26 -19.63 4.68 -19.56
C SER A 26 -19.05 5.24 -20.86
N THR A 27 -18.74 6.53 -20.86
CA THR A 27 -17.97 7.15 -21.94
C THR A 27 -16.51 6.68 -21.90
N ALA A 28 -15.86 6.73 -23.07
CA ALA A 28 -14.43 6.43 -23.16
C ALA A 28 -13.58 7.41 -22.35
N LEU A 29 -12.46 6.93 -21.82
CA LEU A 29 -11.48 7.80 -21.15
C LEU A 29 -10.89 8.82 -22.14
N ALA A 30 -10.48 9.98 -21.61
CA ALA A 30 -9.83 10.99 -22.41
C ALA A 30 -8.55 10.45 -23.08
N PRO A 31 -8.27 10.81 -24.35
CA PRO A 31 -7.09 10.32 -25.06
C PRO A 31 -5.77 10.58 -24.33
N ALA A 32 -5.65 11.72 -23.65
CA ALA A 32 -4.46 12.06 -22.84
C ALA A 32 -4.24 11.08 -21.68
N THR A 33 -5.31 10.65 -21.02
CA THR A 33 -5.27 9.64 -19.94
C THR A 33 -4.79 8.29 -20.47
N LEU A 34 -5.32 7.87 -21.61
CA LEU A 34 -4.91 6.63 -22.27
C LEU A 34 -3.46 6.66 -22.74
N ALA A 35 -3.02 7.80 -23.31
CA ALA A 35 -1.64 8.00 -23.72
C ALA A 35 -0.67 7.92 -22.53
N ALA A 36 -1.01 8.54 -21.40
CA ALA A 36 -0.21 8.47 -20.17
C ALA A 36 -0.10 7.04 -19.61
N ALA A 37 -1.22 6.30 -19.59
CA ALA A 37 -1.23 4.91 -19.17
C ALA A 37 -0.38 4.01 -20.09
N ASN A 38 -0.49 4.20 -21.41
CA ASN A 38 0.31 3.47 -22.39
C ASN A 38 1.81 3.78 -22.26
N ALA A 39 2.18 5.05 -22.05
CA ALA A 39 3.57 5.45 -21.79
C ALA A 39 4.12 4.78 -20.52
N ALA A 40 3.35 4.74 -19.43
CA ALA A 40 3.74 4.05 -18.20
C ALA A 40 3.96 2.54 -18.43
N LEU A 41 3.07 1.87 -19.17
CA LEU A 41 3.24 0.45 -19.53
C LEU A 41 4.50 0.22 -20.35
N ARG A 42 4.80 1.06 -21.33
CA ARG A 42 6.03 1.00 -22.11
C ARG A 42 7.29 1.14 -21.25
N LEU A 43 7.29 2.05 -20.28
CA LEU A 43 8.41 2.20 -19.34
C LEU A 43 8.62 0.92 -18.52
N LEU A 44 7.54 0.30 -18.02
CA LEU A 44 7.63 -0.96 -17.29
C LEU A 44 8.15 -2.13 -18.16
N GLN A 45 7.79 -2.15 -19.45
CA GLN A 45 8.26 -3.17 -20.39
C GLN A 45 9.73 -2.97 -20.78
N THR A 46 10.16 -1.74 -21.00
CA THR A 46 11.52 -1.42 -21.46
C THR A 46 12.55 -1.31 -20.35
N GLN A 47 12.14 -0.94 -19.14
CA GLN A 47 13.01 -0.73 -17.98
C GLN A 47 12.49 -1.44 -16.70
N PRO A 48 12.17 -2.76 -16.76
CA PRO A 48 11.54 -3.46 -15.64
C PRO A 48 12.41 -3.45 -14.38
N GLN A 49 13.73 -3.59 -14.51
CA GLN A 49 14.63 -3.61 -13.36
C GLN A 49 14.69 -2.26 -12.64
N LYS A 50 14.65 -1.16 -13.38
CA LYS A 50 14.67 0.19 -12.80
C LYS A 50 13.43 0.45 -11.92
N TYR A 51 12.27 0.02 -12.35
CA TYR A 51 11.01 0.31 -11.64
C TYR A 51 10.57 -0.85 -10.75
N LEU A 52 10.43 -2.04 -11.30
CA LEU A 52 9.93 -3.21 -10.56
C LEU A 52 11.01 -3.82 -9.67
N GLY A 53 12.27 -3.82 -10.10
CA GLY A 53 13.40 -4.31 -9.31
C GLY A 53 13.59 -3.48 -8.05
N SER A 54 13.68 -2.15 -8.19
CA SER A 54 13.77 -1.22 -7.04
C SER A 54 12.56 -1.32 -6.12
N LEU A 55 11.36 -1.40 -6.68
CA LEU A 55 10.13 -1.55 -5.88
C LEU A 55 10.15 -2.83 -5.05
N ARG A 56 10.55 -3.96 -5.64
CA ARG A 56 10.65 -5.25 -4.94
C ARG A 56 11.70 -5.21 -3.83
N ALA A 57 12.88 -4.64 -4.11
CA ALA A 57 13.95 -4.50 -3.12
C ALA A 57 13.50 -3.64 -1.93
N ASN A 58 12.92 -2.48 -2.21
CA ASN A 58 12.40 -1.56 -1.21
C ASN A 58 11.29 -2.19 -0.36
N THR A 59 10.37 -2.90 -1.00
CA THR A 59 9.29 -3.62 -0.31
C THR A 59 9.83 -4.69 0.62
N LYS A 60 10.79 -5.51 0.15
CA LYS A 60 11.42 -6.54 0.96
C LYS A 60 12.17 -5.95 2.16
N LEU A 61 12.91 -4.87 1.93
CA LEU A 61 13.64 -4.17 2.98
C LEU A 61 12.67 -3.65 4.05
N MET A 62 11.64 -2.90 3.66
CA MET A 62 10.69 -2.31 4.61
C MET A 62 9.96 -3.38 5.43
N ARG A 63 9.50 -4.46 4.80
CA ARG A 63 8.87 -5.60 5.50
C ARG A 63 9.79 -6.20 6.55
N ARG A 64 11.06 -6.41 6.22
CA ARG A 64 12.06 -6.93 7.14
C ARG A 64 12.24 -5.99 8.32
N LEU A 65 12.51 -4.71 8.07
CA LEU A 65 12.77 -3.72 9.12
C LEU A 65 11.59 -3.60 10.09
N LEU A 66 10.35 -3.62 9.59
CA LEU A 66 9.15 -3.57 10.44
C LEU A 66 9.00 -4.84 11.29
N LYS A 67 9.27 -6.02 10.73
CA LYS A 67 9.27 -7.29 11.48
C LYS A 67 10.35 -7.31 12.56
N ASP A 68 11.57 -6.90 12.20
CA ASP A 68 12.70 -6.81 13.13
C ASP A 68 12.40 -5.81 14.26
N GLY A 69 11.60 -4.78 13.99
CA GLY A 69 11.08 -3.82 14.96
C GLY A 69 9.90 -4.34 15.83
N GLY A 70 9.52 -5.60 15.69
CA GLY A 70 8.46 -6.23 16.50
C GLY A 70 7.04 -5.89 16.06
N LEU A 71 6.83 -5.35 14.83
CA LEU A 71 5.50 -5.10 14.31
C LEU A 71 4.92 -6.35 13.62
N GLN A 72 3.62 -6.56 13.76
CA GLN A 72 2.91 -7.67 13.13
C GLN A 72 2.60 -7.35 11.66
N VAL A 73 3.54 -7.69 10.78
CA VAL A 73 3.43 -7.47 9.34
C VAL A 73 2.68 -8.62 8.69
N VAL A 74 1.58 -8.33 8.01
CA VAL A 74 0.82 -9.34 7.23
C VAL A 74 1.65 -9.79 6.04
N GLU A 75 1.75 -11.10 5.80
CA GLU A 75 2.53 -11.68 4.71
C GLU A 75 2.04 -11.22 3.33
N GLY A 76 2.96 -11.19 2.38
CA GLY A 76 2.66 -10.80 1.00
C GLY A 76 3.89 -10.24 0.29
N THR A 77 3.75 -10.07 -1.03
CA THR A 77 4.82 -9.58 -1.91
C THR A 77 4.52 -8.23 -2.55
N THR A 78 3.32 -7.68 -2.30
CA THR A 78 2.91 -6.39 -2.85
C THR A 78 3.60 -5.22 -2.13
N PRO A 79 3.73 -4.05 -2.77
CA PRO A 79 4.29 -2.86 -2.14
C PRO A 79 3.37 -2.22 -1.08
N ILE A 80 2.14 -2.70 -0.97
CA ILE A 80 1.24 -2.37 0.12
C ILE A 80 1.54 -3.31 1.29
N ILE A 81 1.96 -2.76 2.41
CA ILE A 81 2.38 -3.51 3.59
C ILE A 81 1.36 -3.25 4.71
N PRO A 82 0.45 -4.19 4.96
CA PRO A 82 -0.43 -4.08 6.12
C PRO A 82 0.33 -4.45 7.40
N VAL A 83 0.20 -3.62 8.43
CA VAL A 83 0.72 -3.85 9.77
C VAL A 83 -0.47 -3.92 10.72
N LEU A 84 -0.74 -5.10 11.26
CA LEU A 84 -1.87 -5.33 12.15
C LEU A 84 -1.62 -4.66 13.51
N ILE A 85 -2.58 -3.87 13.93
CA ILE A 85 -2.59 -3.17 15.23
C ILE A 85 -3.70 -3.76 16.12
N GLY A 86 -4.84 -4.09 15.54
CA GLY A 86 -5.99 -4.68 16.18
C GLY A 86 -7.06 -3.65 16.54
N GLU A 87 -6.77 -2.76 17.46
CA GLU A 87 -7.65 -1.76 18.02
C GLU A 87 -7.78 -0.54 17.09
N ALA A 88 -9.02 -0.07 16.89
CA ALA A 88 -9.30 1.02 15.93
C ALA A 88 -8.74 2.37 16.41
N GLU A 89 -8.95 2.71 17.67
CA GLU A 89 -8.50 3.98 18.25
C GLU A 89 -6.97 4.04 18.29
N LEU A 90 -6.32 2.98 18.77
CA LEU A 90 -4.86 2.86 18.77
C LEU A 90 -4.28 3.00 17.35
N THR A 91 -4.91 2.38 16.35
CA THR A 91 -4.48 2.47 14.96
C THR A 91 -4.53 3.92 14.46
N MET A 92 -5.57 4.66 14.78
CA MET A 92 -5.71 6.05 14.36
C MET A 92 -4.72 6.96 15.11
N ARG A 93 -4.57 6.80 16.44
CA ARG A 93 -3.56 7.53 17.23
C ARG A 93 -2.15 7.29 16.67
N PHE A 94 -1.84 6.03 16.29
CA PHE A 94 -0.54 5.70 15.73
C PHE A 94 -0.32 6.38 14.38
N ALA A 95 -1.31 6.34 13.47
CA ALA A 95 -1.23 7.02 12.17
C ALA A 95 -1.03 8.54 12.34
N ASP A 96 -1.71 9.17 13.30
CA ASP A 96 -1.59 10.62 13.55
C ASP A 96 -0.23 10.99 14.16
N LYS A 97 0.30 10.18 15.08
CA LYS A 97 1.67 10.38 15.61
C LYS A 97 2.72 10.26 14.52
N LEU A 98 2.57 9.27 13.61
CA LEU A 98 3.45 9.10 12.46
C LEU A 98 3.39 10.31 11.51
N ARG A 99 2.19 10.83 11.26
CA ARG A 99 2.01 12.05 10.47
C ARG A 99 2.74 13.25 11.10
N GLY A 100 2.69 13.40 12.42
CA GLY A 100 3.45 14.42 13.14
C GLY A 100 4.97 14.30 13.01
N LYS A 101 5.47 13.11 12.63
CA LYS A 101 6.89 12.84 12.32
C LYS A 101 7.19 12.86 10.80
N GLY A 102 6.25 13.32 9.97
CA GLY A 102 6.41 13.41 8.52
C GLY A 102 6.21 12.07 7.78
N ILE A 103 5.70 11.04 8.43
CA ILE A 103 5.42 9.73 7.82
C ILE A 103 3.93 9.61 7.54
N LEU A 104 3.59 9.59 6.24
CA LEU A 104 2.20 9.46 5.80
C LEU A 104 1.83 8.00 5.59
N VAL A 105 0.98 7.48 6.46
CA VAL A 105 0.39 6.14 6.38
C VAL A 105 -1.11 6.22 6.58
N SER A 106 -1.85 5.23 6.09
CA SER A 106 -3.30 5.17 6.28
C SER A 106 -3.65 4.21 7.41
N GLY A 107 -4.37 4.69 8.43
CA GLY A 107 -5.07 3.83 9.39
C GLY A 107 -6.33 3.26 8.75
N ILE A 108 -6.46 1.94 8.71
CA ILE A 108 -7.62 1.20 8.18
C ILE A 108 -8.34 0.58 9.35
N ARG A 109 -9.63 0.87 9.49
CA ARG A 109 -10.48 0.45 10.60
C ARG A 109 -11.86 0.03 10.10
N PRO A 110 -12.72 -0.56 10.94
CA PRO A 110 -14.10 -0.82 10.57
C PRO A 110 -14.82 0.44 10.04
N PRO A 111 -15.73 0.31 9.06
CA PRO A 111 -16.23 -0.95 8.47
C PRO A 111 -15.37 -1.54 7.34
N THR A 112 -14.22 -0.92 6.99
CA THR A 112 -13.35 -1.39 5.88
C THR A 112 -12.70 -2.75 6.18
N VAL A 113 -12.45 -3.02 7.44
CA VAL A 113 -11.92 -4.30 7.96
C VAL A 113 -12.79 -4.77 9.12
N PRO A 114 -12.77 -6.07 9.49
CA PRO A 114 -13.46 -6.57 10.67
C PRO A 114 -12.99 -5.88 11.96
N GLN A 115 -13.84 -5.92 12.99
CA GLN A 115 -13.47 -5.45 14.33
C GLN A 115 -12.29 -6.28 14.88
N GLY A 116 -11.33 -5.62 15.53
CA GLY A 116 -10.11 -6.26 16.02
C GLY A 116 -9.03 -6.47 14.94
N GLU A 117 -9.29 -6.08 13.68
CA GLU A 117 -8.34 -6.23 12.58
C GLU A 117 -7.86 -4.90 11.99
N SER A 118 -7.94 -3.81 12.79
CA SER A 118 -7.45 -2.51 12.35
C SER A 118 -5.96 -2.55 12.12
N ARG A 119 -5.50 -1.84 11.09
CA ARG A 119 -4.13 -1.93 10.61
C ARG A 119 -3.62 -0.63 10.02
N LEU A 120 -2.32 -0.41 10.05
CA LEU A 120 -1.69 0.58 9.20
C LEU A 120 -1.50 0.02 7.79
N ARG A 121 -1.78 0.81 6.77
CA ARG A 121 -1.44 0.51 5.38
C ARG A 121 -0.24 1.35 4.97
N ILE A 122 0.92 0.75 4.95
CA ILE A 122 2.18 1.37 4.51
C ILE A 122 2.34 1.07 3.02
N THR A 123 2.62 2.10 2.22
CA THR A 123 2.84 1.94 0.78
C THR A 123 4.26 2.36 0.44
N VAL A 124 5.01 1.43 -0.13
CA VAL A 124 6.39 1.64 -0.59
C VAL A 124 6.40 1.93 -2.09
N THR A 125 7.31 2.78 -2.53
CA THR A 125 7.50 3.09 -3.96
C THR A 125 8.93 2.81 -4.40
N ALA A 126 9.14 2.72 -5.71
CA ALA A 126 10.46 2.57 -6.30
C ALA A 126 11.35 3.82 -6.11
N ALA A 127 10.74 4.98 -5.83
CA ALA A 127 11.43 6.25 -5.64
C ALA A 127 11.99 6.46 -4.23
N HIS A 128 11.57 5.65 -3.25
CA HIS A 128 12.14 5.72 -1.91
C HIS A 128 13.60 5.26 -1.92
N SER A 129 14.46 6.04 -1.28
CA SER A 129 15.84 5.60 -1.01
C SER A 129 15.87 4.60 0.16
N GLU A 130 16.92 3.80 0.22
CA GLU A 130 17.14 2.88 1.34
C GLU A 130 17.22 3.62 2.68
N GLU A 131 17.88 4.77 2.69
CA GLU A 131 17.99 5.62 3.88
C GLU A 131 16.63 6.10 4.39
N GLN A 132 15.76 6.60 3.49
CA GLN A 132 14.39 6.99 3.84
C GLN A 132 13.59 5.82 4.44
N LEU A 133 13.72 4.62 3.87
CA LEU A 133 13.03 3.44 4.39
C LEU A 133 13.54 3.03 5.78
N ARG A 134 14.84 3.10 6.02
CA ARG A 134 15.44 2.81 7.34
C ARG A 134 15.00 3.82 8.39
N GLN A 135 15.05 5.11 8.07
CA GLN A 135 14.58 6.17 8.97
C GLN A 135 13.10 6.02 9.28
N ALA A 136 12.26 5.78 8.27
CA ALA A 136 10.84 5.57 8.47
C ALA A 136 10.56 4.35 9.35
N ALA A 137 11.21 3.22 9.09
CA ALA A 137 11.04 2.01 9.88
C ALA A 137 11.47 2.21 11.34
N GLN A 138 12.56 2.93 11.58
CA GLN A 138 13.03 3.27 12.92
C GLN A 138 11.99 4.11 13.69
N ILE A 139 11.48 5.18 13.07
CA ILE A 139 10.46 6.04 13.68
C ILE A 139 9.18 5.24 13.98
N ILE A 140 8.75 4.40 13.04
CA ILE A 140 7.57 3.54 13.21
C ILE A 140 7.78 2.60 14.41
N THR A 141 8.93 1.95 14.49
CA THR A 141 9.27 1.01 15.58
C THR A 141 9.29 1.70 16.94
N VAL A 142 9.96 2.85 17.05
CA VAL A 142 10.05 3.60 18.33
C VAL A 142 8.66 4.03 18.79
N LEU A 143 7.87 4.65 17.92
CA LEU A 143 6.52 5.08 18.28
C LEU A 143 5.58 3.92 18.62
N TRP A 144 5.77 2.76 17.98
CA TRP A 144 5.02 1.56 18.32
C TRP A 144 5.34 1.06 19.73
N GLN A 145 6.61 1.03 20.10
CA GLN A 145 7.06 0.63 21.43
C GLN A 145 6.53 1.59 22.51
N GLU A 146 6.58 2.91 22.25
CA GLU A 146 6.04 3.92 23.17
C GLU A 146 4.53 3.74 23.40
N LEU A 147 3.77 3.47 22.33
CA LEU A 147 2.32 3.29 22.42
C LEU A 147 1.96 2.04 23.24
N ARG A 148 2.65 0.93 23.04
CA ARG A 148 2.43 -0.31 23.78
C ARG A 148 2.73 -0.15 25.28
N GLN A 149 3.85 0.51 25.63
CA GLN A 149 4.20 0.77 27.02
C GLN A 149 3.21 1.70 27.72
N GLY A 150 2.57 2.61 26.99
CA GLY A 150 1.51 3.48 27.50
C GLY A 150 0.26 2.69 27.88
N GLU A 151 -0.15 1.74 27.04
CA GLU A 151 -1.34 0.91 27.31
C GLU A 151 -1.14 -0.08 28.48
N GLU A 152 0.07 -0.62 28.65
CA GLU A 152 0.40 -1.50 29.79
C GLU A 152 0.38 -0.78 31.15
N LYS A 153 0.43 0.54 31.17
CA LYS A 153 0.37 1.36 32.41
C LYS A 153 -1.03 1.85 32.76
N GLU A 154 -1.95 1.84 31.80
CA GLU A 154 -3.32 2.32 31.99
C GLU A 154 -4.34 1.17 32.21
N GLY A 155 -3.93 -0.09 32.08
CA GLY A 155 -4.74 -1.30 32.31
C GLY A 155 -4.30 -2.05 33.56
#